data_8b34eb30bb8184a342dfcc1b6b7a7bcb
#
_entry.id   8b34eb30bb8184a342dfcc1b6b7a7bcb
#
_cell.length_a   1.000
_cell.length_b   1.000
_cell.length_c   1.000
_cell.angle_alpha   90.00
_cell.angle_beta   90.00
_cell.angle_gamma   90.00
#
_symmetry.space_group_name_H-M   'P 1'
#
loop_
_entity.id
_entity.type
_entity.pdbx_description
1 polymer ?
#
loop_
_entity_poly.entity_id
_entity_poly.type
_entity_poly.pdbx_seq_one_letter_code
_entity_poly.pdbx_strand_id
1 'polypeptide(L)' 'MTIDPKMTIAEILRQKPDAAKVLQQFGMHCIGCAVASGESLEDAAKVHDIDIHKLLTALHEQTKS' A
#
# COMPACT_ATOMS: atom_id res chain seq x y z
N MET A 1 -1.97 15.12 1.69
CA MET A 1 -1.30 14.20 2.60
C MET A 1 -0.45 13.21 1.84
N THR A 2 0.72 12.92 2.33
CA THR A 2 1.70 12.07 1.64
C THR A 2 1.75 10.69 2.27
N ILE A 3 1.74 9.66 1.43
CA ILE A 3 1.90 8.29 1.89
C ILE A 3 3.39 7.99 1.99
N ASP A 4 3.80 7.57 3.19
CA ASP A 4 5.19 7.24 3.48
C ASP A 4 5.38 5.73 3.36
N PRO A 5 6.43 5.25 2.69
CA PRO A 5 6.67 3.81 2.59
C PRO A 5 6.87 3.11 3.93
N LYS A 6 7.18 3.85 4.96
CA LYS A 6 7.32 3.28 6.30
C LYS A 6 6.01 3.14 7.05
N MET A 7 4.94 3.74 6.52
CA MET A 7 3.61 3.58 7.12
C MET A 7 3.14 2.14 6.96
N THR A 8 2.39 1.66 7.96
CA THR A 8 1.82 0.32 7.85
C THR A 8 0.68 0.32 6.84
N ILE A 9 0.43 -0.84 6.26
CA ILE A 9 -0.69 -1.00 5.33
C ILE A 9 -2.00 -0.63 6.02
N ALA A 10 -2.17 -1.04 7.28
CA ALA A 10 -3.37 -0.73 8.03
C ALA A 10 -3.58 0.79 8.15
N GLU A 11 -2.51 1.52 8.42
CA GLU A 11 -2.59 2.97 8.57
C GLU A 11 -2.94 3.64 7.25
N ILE A 12 -2.33 3.18 6.16
CA ILE A 12 -2.61 3.72 4.83
C ILE A 12 -4.08 3.50 4.48
N LEU A 13 -4.60 2.32 4.71
CA LEU A 13 -5.99 1.99 4.40
C LEU A 13 -6.97 2.77 5.26
N ARG A 14 -6.58 3.07 6.50
CA ARG A 14 -7.42 3.87 7.39
C ARG A 14 -7.59 5.30 6.86
N GLN A 15 -6.50 5.86 6.35
CA GLN A 15 -6.51 7.22 5.84
C GLN A 15 -7.02 7.31 4.40
N LYS A 16 -6.69 6.31 3.60
CA LYS A 16 -7.02 6.27 2.17
C LYS A 16 -7.60 4.90 1.82
N PRO A 17 -8.89 4.68 2.05
CA PRO A 17 -9.50 3.36 1.77
C PRO A 17 -9.33 2.91 0.31
N ASP A 18 -9.28 3.86 -0.63
CA ASP A 18 -9.11 3.53 -2.05
C ASP A 18 -7.75 2.92 -2.34
N ALA A 19 -6.80 3.07 -1.42
CA ALA A 19 -5.48 2.46 -1.60
C ALA A 19 -5.56 0.94 -1.74
N ALA A 20 -6.58 0.31 -1.17
CA ALA A 20 -6.76 -1.13 -1.27
C ALA A 20 -6.85 -1.57 -2.73
N LYS A 21 -7.54 -0.81 -3.57
CA LYS A 21 -7.68 -1.13 -4.99
C LYS A 21 -6.33 -1.08 -5.69
N VAL A 22 -5.53 -0.07 -5.38
CA VAL A 22 -4.20 0.08 -5.97
C VAL A 22 -3.31 -1.10 -5.57
N LEU A 23 -3.32 -1.45 -4.31
CA LEU A 23 -2.51 -2.55 -3.82
C LEU A 23 -2.89 -3.87 -4.49
N GLN A 24 -4.19 -4.09 -4.70
CA GLN A 24 -4.66 -5.29 -5.39
C GLN A 24 -4.19 -5.32 -6.84
N GLN A 25 -4.17 -4.17 -7.50
CA GLN A 25 -3.69 -4.06 -8.88
C GLN A 25 -2.23 -4.45 -9.00
N PHE A 26 -1.48 -4.28 -7.93
CA PHE A 26 -0.06 -4.65 -7.91
C PHE A 26 0.17 -6.10 -7.44
N GLY A 27 -0.90 -6.86 -7.29
CA GLY A 27 -0.78 -8.27 -6.94
C GLY A 27 -0.91 -8.60 -5.47
N MET A 28 -1.25 -7.63 -4.64
CA MET A 28 -1.44 -7.86 -3.20
C MET A 28 -2.87 -8.29 -2.92
N HIS A 29 -3.15 -9.55 -3.21
CA HIS A 29 -4.52 -10.08 -3.06
C HIS A 29 -4.91 -10.33 -1.60
N CYS A 30 -3.92 -10.51 -0.72
CA CYS A 30 -4.16 -10.79 0.70
C CYS A 30 -3.87 -9.56 1.55
N ILE A 31 -4.52 -8.44 1.24
CA ILE A 31 -4.30 -7.21 1.98
C ILE A 31 -4.66 -7.40 3.45
N GLY A 32 -5.69 -8.18 3.75
CA GLY A 32 -6.06 -8.46 5.12
C GLY A 32 -4.95 -9.11 5.93
N CYS A 33 -4.16 -9.98 5.30
CA CYS A 33 -3.03 -10.61 5.96
C CYS A 33 -1.93 -9.60 6.26
N ALA A 34 -1.65 -8.70 5.31
CA ALA A 34 -0.65 -7.67 5.49
C ALA A 34 -1.05 -6.72 6.62
N VAL A 35 -2.33 -6.36 6.70
CA VAL A 35 -2.85 -5.52 7.77
C VAL A 35 -2.68 -6.21 9.12
N ALA A 36 -3.02 -7.50 9.17
CA ALA A 36 -2.93 -8.25 10.41
C ALA A 36 -1.50 -8.39 10.90
N SER A 37 -0.54 -8.52 9.98
CA SER A 37 0.87 -8.66 10.35
C SER A 37 1.53 -7.33 10.70
N GLY A 38 0.88 -6.21 10.40
CA GLY A 38 1.43 -4.90 10.69
C GLY A 38 2.59 -4.51 9.80
N GLU A 39 2.69 -5.08 8.62
CA GLU A 39 3.77 -4.76 7.69
C GLU A 39 3.68 -3.33 7.20
N SER A 40 4.85 -2.73 6.97
CA SER A 40 4.92 -1.42 6.33
C SER A 40 4.73 -1.59 4.82
N LEU A 41 4.46 -0.47 4.14
CA LEU A 41 4.29 -0.49 2.70
C LEU A 41 5.54 -1.01 1.99
N GLU A 42 6.72 -0.54 2.42
CA GLU A 42 7.96 -0.98 1.79
C GLU A 42 8.24 -2.46 2.03
N ASP A 43 7.91 -2.97 3.21
CA ASP A 43 8.08 -4.39 3.50
C ASP A 43 7.15 -5.24 2.63
N ALA A 44 5.92 -4.81 2.50
CA ALA A 44 4.97 -5.51 1.64
C ALA A 44 5.42 -5.50 0.18
N ALA A 45 5.96 -4.37 -0.27
CA ALA A 45 6.47 -4.28 -1.64
C ALA A 45 7.62 -5.26 -1.87
N LYS A 46 8.50 -5.41 -0.88
CA LYS A 46 9.61 -6.36 -0.99
C LYS A 46 9.11 -7.80 -1.07
N VAL A 47 8.15 -8.15 -0.23
CA VAL A 47 7.60 -9.50 -0.20
C VAL A 47 6.96 -9.86 -1.53
N HIS A 48 6.28 -8.89 -2.14
CA HIS A 48 5.56 -9.11 -3.40
C HIS A 48 6.38 -8.73 -4.63
N ASP A 49 7.66 -8.39 -4.44
CA ASP A 49 8.57 -8.02 -5.52
C ASP A 49 8.02 -6.86 -6.36
N ILE A 50 7.53 -5.84 -5.68
CA ILE A 50 6.95 -4.65 -6.30
C ILE A 50 7.92 -3.48 -6.14
N ASP A 51 8.06 -2.68 -7.20
CA ASP A 51 8.86 -1.45 -7.15
C ASP A 51 8.14 -0.44 -6.26
N ILE A 52 8.77 -0.07 -5.14
CA ILE A 52 8.16 0.85 -4.19
C ILE A 52 7.86 2.22 -4.81
N HIS A 53 8.71 2.68 -5.73
CA HIS A 53 8.50 3.97 -6.36
C HIS A 53 7.26 3.95 -7.26
N LYS A 54 7.08 2.89 -8.00
CA LYS A 54 5.88 2.74 -8.84
C LYS A 54 4.64 2.63 -7.98
N LEU A 55 4.74 1.89 -6.88
CA LEU A 55 3.61 1.73 -5.97
C LEU A 55 3.22 3.06 -5.34
N LEU A 56 4.20 3.84 -4.87
CA LEU A 56 3.94 5.14 -4.28
C LEU A 56 3.30 6.09 -5.29
N THR A 57 3.82 6.10 -6.52
CA THR A 57 3.26 6.94 -7.57
C THR A 57 1.80 6.59 -7.84
N ALA A 58 1.52 5.30 -7.95
CA ALA A 58 0.15 4.83 -8.20
C ALA A 58 -0.77 5.20 -7.04
N LEU A 59 -0.29 5.06 -5.81
CA LEU A 59 -1.08 5.41 -4.63
C LEU A 59 -1.40 6.90 -4.60
N HIS A 60 -0.42 7.74 -4.90
CA HIS A 60 -0.63 9.18 -4.91
C HIS A 60 -1.61 9.60 -6.01
N GLU A 61 -1.54 8.98 -7.17
CA GLU A 61 -2.45 9.30 -8.26
C GLU A 61 -3.86 8.80 -8.02
N GLN A 62 -4.00 7.56 -7.54
CA GLN A 62 -5.33 6.96 -7.35
C GLN A 62 -6.05 7.52 -6.14
N THR A 63 -5.32 7.93 -5.12
CA THR A 63 -5.93 8.48 -3.91
C THR A 63 -5.96 9.99 -3.87
N LYS A 64 -5.59 10.61 -4.95
CA LYS A 64 -5.61 12.06 -5.08
C LYS A 64 -7.05 12.53 -5.09
N SER A 65 -7.39 13.37 -4.19
CA SER A 65 -8.74 13.92 -4.11
C SER A 65 -8.86 15.23 -4.86
#